data_bd680d3b731e1296dcb9d1df66326478
#
_entry.id   bd680d3b731e1296dcb9d1df66326478
#
_cell.length_a   1.000
_cell.length_b   1.000
_cell.length_c   1.000
_cell.angle_alpha   90.00
_cell.angle_beta   90.00
_cell.angle_gamma   90.00
#
_symmetry.space_group_name_H-M   'P 1'
#
loop_
_entity.id
_entity.type
_entity.pdbx_description
1 polymer ?
#
loop_
_entity_poly.entity_id
_entity_poly.type
_entity_poly.pdbx_seq_one_letter_code
_entity_poly.pdbx_strand_id
1 'polypeptide(L)'
;MFKNFKLNKLLFFAPLITLMFCFNAPQNDEEKMQTIMISVKNTLSYLHYSPKPINDAYSADVYDKYMEMIDPGKRFFLQSEVDEFSKHRTKLDDYLNRGDLTFYKLTVDKLYDRTAEIEKYSQEILSKPINFEENDELILEPKLKKYPQNQEELKNEWKKFIKYNILQEIETLNAKEETQREKKDSVNRLKLKDTIKLEILTPAQKQVKATEEVKDLMTSMFKRFQKRKKMDWFSVYMNAYTEVFDPHTNYFSPQDKEDFDVNFVGKVIGIGATIQESKGKIKIGTLVVGAPAWKSKQISEGDEILKVQSKKGEEPINVTGMLVDEAVRFIRGEKGTEVVLTLKKKDGTIKEVKMIREEVAIEDTFARSIIINGANGKKYGFINLPSFNADFEDAKGRNASDDIKAELIKLKAQNVEGIILDLRNNGGGSLTEVVDIMGLFMNNGPVVQVKDGNGRVQVMRNKQNDPIWTGPLVIMQNELSASASEILAG
;
A
#
# COMPACT_ATOMS: atom_id res chain seq x y z
N MET A 1 15.71 -15.74 -50.54
CA MET A 1 14.97 -16.62 -49.62
C MET A 1 15.48 -16.36 -48.20
N PHE A 2 15.12 -15.26 -47.58
CA PHE A 2 15.46 -14.91 -46.20
C PHE A 2 14.19 -14.58 -45.46
N LYS A 3 13.87 -15.41 -44.45
CA LYS A 3 12.70 -15.31 -43.60
C LYS A 3 12.88 -14.11 -42.64
N ASN A 4 11.85 -13.29 -42.58
CA ASN A 4 11.66 -12.14 -41.73
C ASN A 4 11.93 -12.44 -40.26
N PHE A 5 12.89 -11.76 -39.70
CA PHE A 5 13.08 -11.63 -38.27
C PHE A 5 12.14 -10.53 -37.76
N LYS A 6 11.12 -10.91 -36.99
CA LYS A 6 10.30 -9.96 -36.22
C LYS A 6 11.09 -9.53 -34.99
N LEU A 7 11.81 -8.44 -35.14
CA LEU A 7 12.55 -7.78 -34.07
C LEU A 7 11.93 -6.40 -33.80
N ASN A 8 10.78 -6.34 -33.16
CA ASN A 8 10.17 -5.06 -32.80
C ASN A 8 9.24 -5.14 -31.57
N LYS A 9 9.65 -5.83 -30.51
CA LYS A 9 8.97 -5.76 -29.21
C LYS A 9 9.91 -5.59 -28.01
N LEU A 10 11.11 -5.07 -28.22
CA LEU A 10 12.11 -4.97 -27.13
C LEU A 10 12.86 -3.65 -27.20
N LEU A 11 12.18 -2.53 -26.92
CA LEU A 11 12.86 -1.24 -26.78
C LEU A 11 12.11 -0.29 -25.82
N PHE A 12 11.76 -0.76 -24.63
CA PHE A 12 11.39 0.11 -23.52
C PHE A 12 11.99 -0.35 -22.18
N PHE A 13 13.03 -1.18 -22.22
CA PHE A 13 13.99 -1.23 -21.15
C PHE A 13 15.23 -0.52 -21.68
N ALA A 14 15.54 0.64 -21.10
CA ALA A 14 16.89 1.17 -21.21
C ALA A 14 17.85 0.00 -20.91
N PRO A 15 18.87 -0.26 -21.74
CA PRO A 15 19.84 -1.29 -21.40
C PRO A 15 20.33 -0.91 -20.00
N LEU A 16 20.05 -1.77 -19.03
CA LEU A 16 20.80 -1.80 -17.80
C LEU A 16 22.23 -1.99 -18.27
N ILE A 17 22.96 -0.89 -18.39
CA ILE A 17 24.40 -0.93 -18.49
C ILE A 17 24.79 -1.56 -17.16
N THR A 18 24.97 -2.86 -17.19
CA THR A 18 25.74 -3.59 -16.21
C THR A 18 27.15 -3.06 -16.34
N LEU A 19 27.40 -1.90 -15.76
CA LEU A 19 28.70 -1.56 -15.24
C LEU A 19 28.96 -2.64 -14.19
N MET A 20 29.57 -3.75 -14.64
CA MET A 20 30.27 -4.69 -13.78
C MET A 20 31.44 -3.93 -13.15
N PHE A 21 31.14 -3.09 -12.19
CA PHE A 21 32.08 -2.87 -11.11
C PHE A 21 32.06 -4.19 -10.34
N CYS A 22 33.23 -4.82 -10.21
CA CYS A 22 33.47 -5.86 -9.22
C CYS A 22 33.32 -5.23 -7.83
N PHE A 23 32.09 -4.96 -7.40
CA PHE A 23 31.77 -4.70 -6.02
C PHE A 23 31.76 -6.06 -5.33
N ASN A 24 32.63 -6.25 -4.36
CA ASN A 24 32.41 -7.26 -3.35
C ASN A 24 30.96 -7.05 -2.85
N ALA A 25 30.18 -8.13 -2.76
CA ALA A 25 28.84 -8.02 -2.24
C ALA A 25 28.89 -7.34 -0.86
N PRO A 26 28.04 -6.32 -0.60
CA PRO A 26 28.09 -5.59 0.66
C PRO A 26 27.96 -6.56 1.84
N GLN A 27 28.91 -6.49 2.78
CA GLN A 27 29.04 -7.45 3.88
C GLN A 27 28.02 -7.20 5.00
N ASN A 28 27.52 -5.96 5.12
CA ASN A 28 26.58 -5.57 6.16
C ASN A 28 25.53 -4.55 5.64
N ASP A 29 24.52 -4.28 6.44
CA ASP A 29 23.43 -3.37 6.05
C ASP A 29 23.89 -1.92 5.87
N GLU A 30 24.93 -1.49 6.58
CA GLU A 30 25.49 -0.15 6.43
C GLU A 30 26.17 0.06 5.07
N GLU A 31 26.97 -0.89 4.62
CA GLU A 31 27.58 -0.86 3.28
C GLU A 31 26.52 -0.90 2.17
N LYS A 32 25.42 -1.65 2.39
CA LYS A 32 24.28 -1.65 1.46
C LYS A 32 23.64 -0.28 1.37
N MET A 33 23.36 0.36 2.50
CA MET A 33 22.77 1.70 2.55
C MET A 33 23.66 2.73 1.83
N GLN A 34 24.98 2.71 2.07
CA GLN A 34 25.94 3.59 1.42
C GLN A 34 25.95 3.39 -0.11
N THR A 35 25.96 2.13 -0.56
CA THR A 35 25.89 1.79 -1.99
C THR A 35 24.59 2.27 -2.62
N ILE A 36 23.46 2.12 -1.93
CA ILE A 36 22.15 2.59 -2.40
C ILE A 36 22.14 4.12 -2.52
N MET A 37 22.67 4.86 -1.53
CA MET A 37 22.77 6.32 -1.59
C MET A 37 23.49 6.79 -2.85
N ILE A 38 24.67 6.23 -3.12
CA ILE A 38 25.47 6.57 -4.29
C ILE A 38 24.75 6.20 -5.59
N SER A 39 24.09 5.03 -5.62
CA SER A 39 23.36 4.57 -6.79
C SER A 39 22.15 5.46 -7.08
N VAL A 40 21.35 5.82 -6.07
CA VAL A 40 20.21 6.73 -6.20
C VAL A 40 20.69 8.11 -6.68
N LYS A 41 21.74 8.66 -6.08
CA LYS A 41 22.35 9.93 -6.53
C LYS A 41 22.70 9.90 -8.02
N ASN A 42 23.37 8.84 -8.47
CA ASN A 42 23.74 8.71 -9.87
C ASN A 42 22.52 8.59 -10.79
N THR A 43 21.51 7.83 -10.37
CA THR A 43 20.24 7.67 -11.11
C THR A 43 19.53 9.02 -11.25
N LEU A 44 19.38 9.77 -10.16
CA LEU A 44 18.77 11.10 -10.17
C LEU A 44 19.53 12.09 -11.04
N SER A 45 20.88 12.06 -11.01
CA SER A 45 21.72 13.01 -11.74
C SER A 45 21.77 12.74 -13.24
N TYR A 46 21.74 11.47 -13.68
CA TYR A 46 22.01 11.10 -15.06
C TYR A 46 20.83 10.48 -15.81
N LEU A 47 19.87 9.88 -15.10
CA LEU A 47 18.76 9.14 -15.72
C LEU A 47 17.39 9.79 -15.49
N HIS A 48 17.28 10.72 -14.55
CA HIS A 48 16.03 11.42 -14.31
C HIS A 48 15.65 12.29 -15.54
N TYR A 49 14.35 12.37 -15.86
CA TYR A 49 13.85 13.16 -17.00
C TYR A 49 14.27 14.64 -16.92
N SER A 50 14.24 15.24 -15.74
CA SER A 50 14.59 16.62 -15.47
C SER A 50 15.54 16.69 -14.27
N PRO A 51 16.86 16.42 -14.46
CA PRO A 51 17.80 16.41 -13.34
C PRO A 51 17.93 17.81 -12.74
N LYS A 52 17.93 17.85 -11.40
CA LYS A 52 18.11 19.07 -10.61
C LYS A 52 19.53 19.12 -10.04
N PRO A 53 20.11 20.31 -9.81
CA PRO A 53 21.38 20.43 -9.09
C PRO A 53 21.22 19.87 -7.67
N ILE A 54 22.12 18.97 -7.28
CA ILE A 54 22.23 18.45 -5.92
C ILE A 54 23.21 19.36 -5.18
N ASN A 55 22.67 20.31 -4.42
CA ASN A 55 23.37 21.39 -3.73
C ASN A 55 22.69 21.76 -2.40
N ASP A 56 23.17 22.78 -1.68
CA ASP A 56 22.64 23.24 -0.40
C ASP A 56 21.11 23.54 -0.44
N ALA A 57 20.62 24.12 -1.54
CA ALA A 57 19.19 24.42 -1.69
C ALA A 57 18.37 23.11 -1.77
N TYR A 58 18.81 22.16 -2.60
CA TYR A 58 18.23 20.82 -2.67
C TYR A 58 18.33 20.10 -1.31
N SER A 59 19.47 20.22 -0.63
CA SER A 59 19.68 19.68 0.71
C SER A 59 18.66 20.21 1.71
N ALA A 60 18.35 21.50 1.66
CA ALA A 60 17.36 22.12 2.53
C ALA A 60 15.96 21.57 2.29
N ASP A 61 15.55 21.38 1.03
CA ASP A 61 14.25 20.81 0.67
C ASP A 61 14.15 19.34 1.12
N VAL A 62 15.24 18.56 0.94
CA VAL A 62 15.31 17.16 1.41
C VAL A 62 15.20 17.09 2.93
N TYR A 63 15.86 18.00 3.66
CA TYR A 63 15.76 18.05 5.11
C TYR A 63 14.31 18.30 5.55
N ASP A 64 13.65 19.30 4.99
CA ASP A 64 12.26 19.65 5.35
C ASP A 64 11.32 18.48 5.03
N LYS A 65 11.48 17.84 3.86
CA LYS A 65 10.71 16.68 3.47
C LYS A 65 10.94 15.49 4.39
N TYR A 66 12.20 15.21 4.73
CA TYR A 66 12.54 14.10 5.62
C TYR A 66 11.99 14.29 7.02
N MET A 67 12.08 15.51 7.58
CA MET A 67 11.50 15.81 8.90
C MET A 67 9.98 15.64 8.91
N GLU A 68 9.28 16.00 7.81
CA GLU A 68 7.87 15.73 7.64
C GLU A 68 7.57 14.23 7.60
N MET A 69 8.40 13.42 6.94
CA MET A 69 8.19 11.99 6.79
C MET A 69 8.53 11.18 8.06
N ILE A 70 9.57 11.55 8.80
CA ILE A 70 10.01 10.80 9.99
C ILE A 70 9.17 11.10 11.22
N ASP A 71 8.64 12.35 11.34
CA ASP A 71 7.74 12.76 12.42
C ASP A 71 6.59 13.64 11.90
N PRO A 72 5.67 13.06 11.10
CA PRO A 72 4.62 13.81 10.39
C PRO A 72 3.66 14.56 11.32
N GLY A 73 3.58 14.14 12.58
CA GLY A 73 2.71 14.74 13.59
C GLY A 73 3.42 15.64 14.58
N LYS A 74 4.73 15.83 14.48
CA LYS A 74 5.57 16.53 15.47
C LYS A 74 5.31 16.04 16.89
N ARG A 75 5.35 14.71 17.09
CA ARG A 75 4.96 14.02 18.31
C ARG A 75 6.09 13.21 18.95
N PHE A 76 7.23 13.10 18.27
CA PHE A 76 8.35 12.30 18.77
C PHE A 76 9.50 13.19 19.24
N PHE A 77 9.94 14.15 18.42
CA PHE A 77 11.11 14.94 18.73
C PHE A 77 10.80 16.15 19.61
N LEU A 78 11.81 16.59 20.38
CA LEU A 78 11.83 17.87 21.05
C LEU A 78 12.40 18.96 20.14
N GLN A 79 12.05 20.23 20.39
CA GLN A 79 12.57 21.37 19.63
C GLN A 79 14.11 21.40 19.67
N SER A 80 14.73 21.15 20.83
CA SER A 80 16.19 21.12 20.96
C SER A 80 16.88 20.07 20.08
N GLU A 81 16.22 18.94 19.82
CA GLU A 81 16.73 17.90 18.92
C GLU A 81 16.57 18.32 17.46
N VAL A 82 15.44 18.93 17.12
CA VAL A 82 15.24 19.50 15.78
C VAL A 82 16.22 20.63 15.51
N ASP A 83 16.57 21.45 16.50
CA ASP A 83 17.62 22.47 16.40
C ASP A 83 19.02 21.84 16.16
N GLU A 84 19.30 20.70 16.76
CA GLU A 84 20.50 19.91 16.48
C GLU A 84 20.48 19.37 15.04
N PHE A 85 19.39 18.77 14.61
CA PHE A 85 19.21 18.26 13.27
C PHE A 85 19.34 19.35 12.21
N SER A 86 18.86 20.55 12.49
CA SER A 86 18.91 21.70 11.58
C SER A 86 20.32 22.11 11.17
N LYS A 87 21.35 21.78 11.96
CA LYS A 87 22.76 22.00 11.62
C LYS A 87 23.22 21.17 10.42
N HIS A 88 22.46 20.17 10.03
CA HIS A 88 22.69 19.32 8.88
C HIS A 88 21.87 19.74 7.65
N ARG A 89 21.01 20.75 7.76
CA ARG A 89 20.01 21.11 6.73
C ARG A 89 20.63 21.42 5.35
N THR A 90 21.86 21.93 5.30
CA THR A 90 22.57 22.24 4.06
C THR A 90 23.72 21.26 3.77
N LYS A 91 23.69 20.05 4.35
CA LYS A 91 24.75 19.05 4.19
C LYS A 91 24.27 17.71 3.64
N LEU A 92 22.95 17.58 3.38
CA LEU A 92 22.39 16.31 2.94
C LEU A 92 22.82 15.92 1.53
N ASP A 93 23.09 16.90 0.67
CA ASP A 93 23.70 16.71 -0.64
C ASP A 93 25.12 16.15 -0.53
N ASP A 94 25.95 16.67 0.38
CA ASP A 94 27.27 16.16 0.71
C ASP A 94 27.24 14.71 1.22
N TYR A 95 26.29 14.42 2.12
CA TYR A 95 26.10 13.06 2.63
C TYR A 95 25.67 12.09 1.54
N LEU A 96 24.73 12.50 0.67
CA LEU A 96 24.30 11.70 -0.47
C LEU A 96 25.48 11.43 -1.43
N ASN A 97 26.32 12.44 -1.71
CA ASN A 97 27.46 12.32 -2.59
C ASN A 97 28.53 11.35 -2.07
N ARG A 98 28.70 11.25 -0.75
CA ARG A 98 29.71 10.41 -0.10
C ARG A 98 29.19 9.07 0.42
N GLY A 99 27.87 8.86 0.39
CA GLY A 99 27.24 7.72 1.08
C GLY A 99 27.37 7.82 2.60
N ASP A 100 27.32 9.04 3.15
CA ASP A 100 27.49 9.28 4.59
C ASP A 100 26.15 9.16 5.32
N LEU A 101 26.08 8.23 6.26
CA LEU A 101 24.88 7.90 7.05
C LEU A 101 24.78 8.67 8.37
N THR A 102 25.63 9.67 8.60
CA THR A 102 25.72 10.40 9.89
C THR A 102 24.35 10.99 10.29
N PHE A 103 23.72 11.75 9.40
CA PHE A 103 22.41 12.37 9.70
C PHE A 103 21.29 11.33 9.84
N TYR A 104 21.26 10.33 8.97
CA TYR A 104 20.31 9.22 9.07
C TYR A 104 20.40 8.51 10.44
N LYS A 105 21.62 8.13 10.86
CA LYS A 105 21.84 7.48 12.16
C LYS A 105 21.41 8.37 13.32
N LEU A 106 21.81 9.65 13.30
CA LEU A 106 21.46 10.63 14.33
C LEU A 106 19.94 10.70 14.55
N THR A 107 19.18 10.84 13.48
CA THR A 107 17.71 11.01 13.56
C THR A 107 16.99 9.72 13.93
N VAL A 108 17.41 8.59 13.35
CA VAL A 108 16.76 7.29 13.60
C VAL A 108 17.07 6.76 15.01
N ASP A 109 18.32 6.88 15.48
CA ASP A 109 18.66 6.48 16.84
C ASP A 109 17.89 7.32 17.86
N LYS A 110 17.78 8.64 17.62
CA LYS A 110 16.96 9.53 18.45
C LYS A 110 15.46 9.15 18.42
N LEU A 111 14.94 8.78 17.26
CA LEU A 111 13.55 8.35 17.12
C LEU A 111 13.27 7.07 17.95
N TYR A 112 14.19 6.10 17.96
CA TYR A 112 14.05 4.92 18.82
C TYR A 112 14.05 5.27 20.30
N ASP A 113 14.97 6.13 20.75
CA ASP A 113 15.04 6.59 22.13
C ASP A 113 13.72 7.26 22.55
N ARG A 114 13.21 8.17 21.73
CA ARG A 114 11.95 8.88 21.98
C ARG A 114 10.74 7.95 21.97
N THR A 115 10.70 7.01 21.05
CA THR A 115 9.60 6.03 20.97
C THR A 115 9.54 5.19 22.24
N ALA A 116 10.69 4.72 22.76
CA ALA A 116 10.73 3.95 24.01
C ALA A 116 10.32 4.77 25.25
N GLU A 117 10.64 6.06 25.26
CA GLU A 117 10.23 6.98 26.34
C GLU A 117 8.72 7.26 26.29
N ILE A 118 8.20 7.55 25.09
CA ILE A 118 6.77 7.84 24.86
C ILE A 118 5.92 6.61 25.15
N GLU A 119 6.40 5.41 24.88
CA GLU A 119 5.70 4.17 25.27
C GLU A 119 5.47 4.12 26.78
N LYS A 120 6.48 4.45 27.58
CA LYS A 120 6.35 4.53 29.05
C LYS A 120 5.35 5.60 29.48
N TYR A 121 5.38 6.78 28.85
CA TYR A 121 4.40 7.83 29.13
C TYR A 121 2.98 7.37 28.79
N SER A 122 2.77 6.73 27.67
CA SER A 122 1.47 6.22 27.24
C SER A 122 0.92 5.16 28.19
N GLN A 123 1.78 4.25 28.66
CA GLN A 123 1.41 3.25 29.67
C GLN A 123 1.03 3.88 31.00
N GLU A 124 1.80 4.89 31.47
CA GLU A 124 1.49 5.63 32.69
C GLU A 124 0.17 6.40 32.59
N ILE A 125 -0.08 7.08 31.46
CA ILE A 125 -1.32 7.83 31.20
C ILE A 125 -2.52 6.88 31.20
N LEU A 126 -2.43 5.77 30.50
CA LEU A 126 -3.51 4.79 30.36
C LEU A 126 -3.72 3.91 31.61
N SER A 127 -2.80 3.95 32.57
CA SER A 127 -2.96 3.26 33.86
C SER A 127 -3.84 4.02 34.86
N LYS A 128 -4.13 5.29 34.59
CA LYS A 128 -4.89 6.20 35.47
C LYS A 128 -6.22 6.58 34.80
N PRO A 129 -7.27 6.87 35.58
CA PRO A 129 -8.49 7.45 35.03
C PRO A 129 -8.18 8.77 34.30
N ILE A 130 -8.72 8.91 33.08
CA ILE A 130 -8.57 10.12 32.29
C ILE A 130 -9.74 11.06 32.58
N ASN A 131 -9.42 12.32 32.93
CA ASN A 131 -10.42 13.35 33.14
C ASN A 131 -10.83 13.96 31.78
N PHE A 132 -12.11 13.82 31.40
CA PHE A 132 -12.66 14.34 30.17
C PHE A 132 -13.32 15.71 30.33
N GLU A 133 -13.44 16.21 31.55
CA GLU A 133 -14.02 17.51 31.84
C GLU A 133 -13.00 18.67 31.69
N GLU A 134 -11.70 18.34 31.64
CA GLU A 134 -10.65 19.31 31.33
C GLU A 134 -10.80 19.81 29.89
N ASN A 135 -10.78 21.11 29.72
CA ASN A 135 -10.84 21.75 28.39
C ASN A 135 -9.45 21.79 27.77
N ASP A 136 -9.05 20.68 27.11
CA ASP A 136 -7.78 20.54 26.42
C ASP A 136 -7.90 20.96 24.95
N GLU A 137 -6.86 21.60 24.44
CA GLU A 137 -6.73 21.96 23.04
C GLU A 137 -5.66 21.05 22.39
N LEU A 138 -5.98 20.38 21.28
CA LEU A 138 -5.07 19.56 20.49
C LEU A 138 -5.01 20.09 19.06
N ILE A 139 -3.82 20.51 18.62
CA ILE A 139 -3.58 20.90 17.23
C ILE A 139 -3.40 19.63 16.39
N LEU A 140 -4.32 19.38 15.48
CA LEU A 140 -4.26 18.21 14.57
C LEU A 140 -3.48 18.52 13.29
N GLU A 141 -3.52 19.78 12.81
CA GLU A 141 -2.82 20.19 11.58
C GLU A 141 -1.31 20.32 11.84
N PRO A 142 -0.46 19.47 11.24
CA PRO A 142 0.99 19.46 11.52
C PRO A 142 1.70 20.76 11.19
N LYS A 143 1.22 21.51 10.18
CA LYS A 143 1.82 22.81 9.77
C LYS A 143 1.67 23.87 10.84
N LEU A 144 0.61 23.82 11.62
CA LEU A 144 0.36 24.75 12.71
C LEU A 144 1.02 24.32 14.02
N LYS A 145 1.43 23.05 14.12
CA LYS A 145 2.00 22.47 15.33
C LYS A 145 3.48 22.81 15.46
N LYS A 146 3.89 23.15 16.69
CA LYS A 146 5.30 23.32 17.08
C LYS A 146 5.81 22.04 17.74
N TYR A 147 7.13 21.83 17.70
CA TYR A 147 7.76 20.77 18.48
C TYR A 147 7.73 21.10 19.98
N PRO A 148 7.48 20.10 20.85
CA PRO A 148 7.53 20.28 22.30
C PRO A 148 8.93 20.79 22.76
N GLN A 149 8.94 21.73 23.71
CA GLN A 149 10.19 22.32 24.19
C GLN A 149 10.97 21.41 25.14
N ASN A 150 10.25 20.52 25.83
CA ASN A 150 10.79 19.63 26.84
C ASN A 150 9.94 18.35 26.97
N GLN A 151 10.43 17.41 27.79
CA GLN A 151 9.76 16.13 28.04
C GLN A 151 8.36 16.26 28.67
N GLU A 152 8.14 17.28 29.50
CA GLU A 152 6.86 17.51 30.17
C GLU A 152 5.80 17.95 29.12
N GLU A 153 6.17 18.86 28.24
CA GLU A 153 5.31 19.25 27.11
C GLU A 153 5.03 18.06 26.18
N LEU A 154 6.06 17.26 25.86
CA LEU A 154 5.91 16.07 25.05
C LEU A 154 4.92 15.07 25.70
N LYS A 155 5.06 14.81 27.00
CA LYS A 155 4.16 13.95 27.75
C LYS A 155 2.72 14.49 27.77
N ASN A 156 2.56 15.80 27.92
CA ASN A 156 1.25 16.45 27.89
C ASN A 156 0.60 16.37 26.49
N GLU A 157 1.36 16.57 25.42
CA GLU A 157 0.88 16.36 24.05
C GLU A 157 0.39 14.92 23.81
N TRP A 158 1.11 13.92 24.33
CA TRP A 158 0.68 12.54 24.28
C TRP A 158 -0.55 12.26 25.13
N LYS A 159 -0.69 12.88 26.31
CA LYS A 159 -1.93 12.82 27.13
C LYS A 159 -3.14 13.33 26.31
N LYS A 160 -3.02 14.48 25.68
CA LYS A 160 -4.08 15.05 24.83
C LYS A 160 -4.39 14.16 23.63
N PHE A 161 -3.36 13.62 22.97
CA PHE A 161 -3.53 12.73 21.84
C PHE A 161 -4.24 11.42 22.21
N ILE A 162 -3.87 10.81 23.33
CA ILE A 162 -4.53 9.61 23.86
C ILE A 162 -5.99 9.91 24.21
N LYS A 163 -6.25 11.02 24.91
CA LYS A 163 -7.60 11.49 25.24
C LYS A 163 -8.46 11.68 23.99
N TYR A 164 -7.90 12.32 22.96
CA TYR A 164 -8.56 12.48 21.66
C TYR A 164 -8.94 11.11 21.02
N ASN A 165 -8.03 10.15 21.00
CA ASN A 165 -8.33 8.83 20.45
C ASN A 165 -9.43 8.10 21.23
N ILE A 166 -9.49 8.25 22.55
CA ILE A 166 -10.56 7.69 23.37
C ILE A 166 -11.90 8.34 23.04
N LEU A 167 -11.94 9.66 22.85
CA LEU A 167 -13.16 10.37 22.43
C LEU A 167 -13.63 9.91 21.05
N GLN A 168 -12.71 9.70 20.10
CA GLN A 168 -13.04 9.17 18.77
C GLN A 168 -13.63 7.75 18.86
N GLU A 169 -13.09 6.90 19.74
CA GLU A 169 -13.61 5.55 19.93
C GLU A 169 -14.99 5.56 20.62
N ILE A 170 -15.22 6.47 21.57
CA ILE A 170 -16.55 6.68 22.16
C ILE A 170 -17.57 7.06 21.09
N GLU A 171 -17.20 7.96 20.18
CA GLU A 171 -18.07 8.38 19.06
C GLU A 171 -18.33 7.21 18.10
N THR A 172 -17.32 6.39 17.83
CA THR A 172 -17.48 5.17 17.06
C THR A 172 -18.46 4.20 17.71
N LEU A 173 -18.42 4.05 19.02
CA LEU A 173 -19.38 3.22 19.78
C LEU A 173 -20.80 3.80 19.72
N ASN A 174 -20.95 5.13 19.78
CA ASN A 174 -22.24 5.82 19.62
C ASN A 174 -22.84 5.56 18.23
N ALA A 175 -22.06 5.76 17.18
CA ALA A 175 -22.49 5.54 15.79
C ALA A 175 -22.88 4.06 15.52
N LYS A 176 -22.14 3.11 16.08
CA LYS A 176 -22.49 1.67 16.01
C LYS A 176 -23.84 1.37 16.68
N GLU A 177 -24.07 1.96 17.86
CA GLU A 177 -25.33 1.79 18.58
C GLU A 177 -26.51 2.38 17.79
N GLU A 178 -26.35 3.58 17.24
CA GLU A 178 -27.37 4.22 16.39
C GLU A 178 -27.69 3.37 15.17
N THR A 179 -26.67 2.91 14.44
CA THR A 179 -26.86 2.00 13.29
C THR A 179 -27.61 0.72 13.66
N GLN A 180 -27.34 0.14 14.84
CA GLN A 180 -28.07 -1.04 15.32
C GLN A 180 -29.54 -0.73 15.64
N ARG A 181 -29.83 0.45 16.22
CA ARG A 181 -31.21 0.92 16.48
C ARG A 181 -31.97 1.09 15.16
N GLU A 182 -31.39 1.78 14.18
CA GLU A 182 -32.00 1.99 12.86
C GLU A 182 -32.31 0.67 12.14
N LYS A 183 -31.38 -0.30 12.17
CA LYS A 183 -31.57 -1.63 11.62
C LYS A 183 -32.73 -2.37 12.31
N LYS A 184 -32.78 -2.29 13.64
CA LYS A 184 -33.88 -2.92 14.43
C LYS A 184 -35.23 -2.30 14.11
N ASP A 185 -35.29 -0.96 14.02
CA ASP A 185 -36.51 -0.24 13.65
C ASP A 185 -36.96 -0.57 12.22
N SER A 186 -36.02 -0.79 11.30
CA SER A 186 -36.31 -1.22 9.94
C SER A 186 -36.87 -2.64 9.88
N VAL A 187 -36.29 -3.57 10.65
CA VAL A 187 -36.76 -4.95 10.79
C VAL A 187 -38.18 -4.95 11.36
N ASN A 188 -38.47 -4.16 12.40
CA ASN A 188 -39.79 -4.02 13.01
C ASN A 188 -40.83 -3.43 12.02
N ARG A 189 -40.47 -2.38 11.27
CA ARG A 189 -41.34 -1.79 10.23
C ARG A 189 -41.70 -2.78 9.14
N LEU A 190 -40.72 -3.61 8.74
CA LEU A 190 -40.91 -4.64 7.71
C LEU A 190 -41.57 -5.94 8.24
N LYS A 191 -41.91 -6.00 9.55
CA LYS A 191 -42.46 -7.18 10.23
C LYS A 191 -41.62 -8.45 10.02
N LEU A 192 -40.32 -8.29 9.91
CA LEU A 192 -39.38 -9.41 9.81
C LEU A 192 -39.02 -9.94 11.21
N LYS A 193 -38.53 -11.19 11.26
CA LYS A 193 -38.10 -11.79 12.54
C LYS A 193 -36.91 -11.00 13.10
N ASP A 194 -37.10 -10.36 14.26
CA ASP A 194 -36.05 -9.60 14.95
C ASP A 194 -34.99 -10.54 15.55
N THR A 195 -33.78 -10.50 15.01
CA THR A 195 -32.62 -11.22 15.53
C THR A 195 -31.53 -10.27 16.05
N ILE A 196 -31.81 -8.95 16.04
CA ILE A 196 -30.82 -7.93 16.39
C ILE A 196 -30.85 -7.73 17.92
N LYS A 197 -29.75 -8.15 18.56
CA LYS A 197 -29.50 -7.82 19.98
C LYS A 197 -28.91 -6.42 20.05
N LEU A 198 -29.64 -5.49 20.64
CA LEU A 198 -29.12 -4.16 20.99
C LEU A 198 -28.24 -4.28 22.23
N GLU A 199 -26.98 -3.93 22.09
CA GLU A 199 -26.07 -3.75 23.22
C GLU A 199 -25.94 -2.23 23.48
N ILE A 200 -26.71 -1.74 24.46
CA ILE A 200 -26.69 -0.33 24.86
C ILE A 200 -25.74 -0.21 26.04
N LEU A 201 -24.64 0.51 25.82
CA LEU A 201 -23.65 0.79 26.85
C LEU A 201 -23.95 2.13 27.54
N THR A 202 -23.80 2.18 28.86
CA THR A 202 -23.81 3.46 29.60
C THR A 202 -22.60 4.29 29.21
N PRO A 203 -22.62 5.63 29.43
CA PRO A 203 -21.45 6.50 29.16
C PRO A 203 -20.17 5.99 29.85
N ALA A 204 -20.28 5.55 31.09
CA ALA A 204 -19.14 5.00 31.83
C ALA A 204 -18.61 3.70 31.21
N GLN A 205 -19.50 2.79 30.77
CA GLN A 205 -19.09 1.57 30.07
C GLN A 205 -18.44 1.86 28.71
N LYS A 206 -18.94 2.87 27.96
CA LYS A 206 -18.32 3.31 26.70
C LYS A 206 -16.92 3.84 26.95
N GLN A 207 -16.74 4.66 27.99
CA GLN A 207 -15.43 5.18 28.36
C GLN A 207 -14.43 4.08 28.72
N VAL A 208 -14.82 3.08 29.52
CA VAL A 208 -13.97 1.95 29.86
C VAL A 208 -13.58 1.18 28.60
N LYS A 209 -14.56 0.80 27.77
CA LYS A 209 -14.33 0.04 26.53
C LYS A 209 -13.43 0.79 25.55
N ALA A 210 -13.69 2.09 25.34
CA ALA A 210 -12.87 2.94 24.48
C ALA A 210 -11.43 3.07 24.99
N THR A 211 -11.25 3.18 26.32
CA THR A 211 -9.91 3.24 26.91
C THR A 211 -9.13 1.93 26.71
N GLU A 212 -9.78 0.76 26.81
CA GLU A 212 -9.18 -0.55 26.55
C GLU A 212 -8.78 -0.68 25.07
N GLU A 213 -9.66 -0.30 24.14
CA GLU A 213 -9.35 -0.36 22.69
C GLU A 213 -8.18 0.58 22.34
N VAL A 214 -8.12 1.78 22.91
CA VAL A 214 -7.00 2.72 22.71
C VAL A 214 -5.72 2.19 23.34
N LYS A 215 -5.78 1.52 24.49
CA LYS A 215 -4.62 0.86 25.09
C LYS A 215 -4.06 -0.24 24.20
N ASP A 216 -4.93 -1.07 23.61
CA ASP A 216 -4.54 -2.09 22.63
C ASP A 216 -3.93 -1.46 21.38
N LEU A 217 -4.51 -0.36 20.88
CA LEU A 217 -4.01 0.42 19.75
C LEU A 217 -2.59 0.97 20.00
N MET A 218 -2.38 1.64 21.14
CA MET A 218 -1.06 2.18 21.52
C MET A 218 -0.03 1.07 21.67
N THR A 219 -0.38 -0.02 22.36
CA THR A 219 0.50 -1.19 22.52
C THR A 219 0.92 -1.76 21.17
N SER A 220 -0.03 -1.92 20.23
CA SER A 220 0.25 -2.40 18.88
C SER A 220 1.12 -1.44 18.09
N MET A 221 0.88 -0.14 18.22
CA MET A 221 1.66 0.91 17.56
C MET A 221 3.14 0.87 18.01
N PHE A 222 3.41 0.88 19.32
CA PHE A 222 4.78 0.84 19.85
C PHE A 222 5.49 -0.47 19.51
N LYS A 223 4.78 -1.59 19.56
CA LYS A 223 5.32 -2.88 19.12
C LYS A 223 5.74 -2.87 17.65
N ARG A 224 4.96 -2.24 16.76
CA ARG A 224 5.33 -2.06 15.34
C ARG A 224 6.57 -1.18 15.21
N PHE A 225 6.66 -0.08 15.95
CA PHE A 225 7.84 0.78 15.96
C PHE A 225 9.12 0.01 16.37
N GLN A 226 9.06 -0.75 17.46
CA GLN A 226 10.19 -1.54 17.94
C GLN A 226 10.66 -2.62 16.94
N LYS A 227 9.74 -3.16 16.14
CA LYS A 227 10.02 -4.18 15.14
C LYS A 227 10.50 -3.62 13.81
N ARG A 228 10.22 -2.36 13.54
CA ARG A 228 10.64 -1.72 12.30
C ARG A 228 12.16 -1.68 12.25
N LYS A 229 12.73 -2.20 11.14
CA LYS A 229 14.19 -2.32 10.97
C LYS A 229 14.79 -0.97 10.57
N LYS A 230 16.08 -0.79 10.83
CA LYS A 230 16.81 0.39 10.34
C LYS A 230 16.70 0.56 8.82
N MET A 231 16.70 -0.54 8.04
CA MET A 231 16.54 -0.50 6.58
C MET A 231 15.17 0.08 6.14
N ASP A 232 14.11 -0.13 6.91
CA ASP A 232 12.78 0.44 6.60
C ASP A 232 12.77 1.97 6.80
N TRP A 233 13.45 2.47 7.85
CA TRP A 233 13.66 3.90 8.05
C TRP A 233 14.60 4.50 7.01
N PHE A 234 15.55 3.70 6.51
CA PHE A 234 16.41 4.12 5.42
C PHE A 234 15.62 4.33 4.12
N SER A 235 14.60 3.51 3.85
CA SER A 235 13.69 3.75 2.71
C SER A 235 12.98 5.10 2.84
N VAL A 236 12.53 5.48 4.05
CA VAL A 236 11.94 6.81 4.31
C VAL A 236 12.96 7.92 4.01
N TYR A 237 14.21 7.75 4.48
CA TYR A 237 15.30 8.71 4.23
C TYR A 237 15.59 8.87 2.74
N MET A 238 15.69 7.76 2.00
CA MET A 238 15.93 7.80 0.56
C MET A 238 14.75 8.40 -0.23
N ASN A 239 13.51 8.14 0.21
CA ASN A 239 12.33 8.72 -0.43
C ASN A 239 12.26 10.25 -0.23
N ALA A 240 12.80 10.81 0.85
CA ALA A 240 12.92 12.25 0.97
C ALA A 240 13.79 12.86 -0.15
N TYR A 241 14.88 12.20 -0.54
CA TYR A 241 15.71 12.66 -1.67
C TYR A 241 14.97 12.51 -3.01
N THR A 242 14.33 11.39 -3.25
CA THR A 242 13.72 11.13 -4.55
C THR A 242 12.48 11.99 -4.77
N GLU A 243 11.61 12.16 -3.77
CA GLU A 243 10.38 12.94 -3.87
C GLU A 243 10.61 14.45 -4.02
N VAL A 244 11.76 14.97 -3.57
CA VAL A 244 12.15 16.38 -3.84
C VAL A 244 12.51 16.57 -5.31
N PHE A 245 13.01 15.55 -6.01
CA PHE A 245 13.21 15.63 -7.47
C PHE A 245 11.88 15.70 -8.20
N ASP A 246 10.98 14.78 -7.89
CA ASP A 246 9.67 14.67 -8.51
C ASP A 246 8.75 13.84 -7.59
N PRO A 247 7.49 14.24 -7.37
CA PRO A 247 6.57 13.52 -6.48
C PRO A 247 6.26 12.08 -6.93
N HIS A 248 6.61 11.69 -8.16
CA HIS A 248 6.45 10.34 -8.70
C HIS A 248 7.76 9.55 -8.72
N THR A 249 8.87 10.14 -8.27
CA THR A 249 10.16 9.45 -8.18
C THR A 249 10.35 8.88 -6.79
N ASN A 250 10.29 7.55 -6.66
CA ASN A 250 10.40 6.86 -5.38
C ASN A 250 11.53 5.83 -5.39
N TYR A 251 12.12 5.63 -4.23
CA TYR A 251 12.97 4.49 -3.92
C TYR A 251 12.10 3.36 -3.34
N PHE A 252 12.13 2.22 -3.99
CA PHE A 252 11.54 0.99 -3.45
C PHE A 252 12.62 0.10 -2.85
N SER A 253 12.45 -0.29 -1.59
CA SER A 253 13.20 -1.44 -1.06
C SER A 253 12.82 -2.70 -1.87
N PRO A 254 13.61 -3.79 -1.79
CA PRO A 254 13.23 -5.03 -2.46
C PRO A 254 11.82 -5.50 -2.11
N GLN A 255 11.39 -5.27 -0.85
CA GLN A 255 10.05 -5.63 -0.40
C GLN A 255 8.97 -4.72 -1.01
N ASP A 256 9.19 -3.40 -0.97
CA ASP A 256 8.23 -2.44 -1.56
C ASP A 256 8.06 -2.70 -3.06
N LYS A 257 9.16 -3.09 -3.74
CA LYS A 257 9.12 -3.48 -5.16
C LYS A 257 8.29 -4.75 -5.38
N GLU A 258 8.47 -5.78 -4.54
CA GLU A 258 7.65 -7.00 -4.62
C GLU A 258 6.17 -6.71 -4.42
N ASP A 259 5.83 -5.91 -3.41
CA ASP A 259 4.44 -5.53 -3.13
C ASP A 259 3.86 -4.64 -4.25
N PHE A 260 4.67 -3.75 -4.82
CA PHE A 260 4.28 -2.97 -6.00
C PHE A 260 3.97 -3.88 -7.20
N ASP A 261 4.86 -4.85 -7.50
CA ASP A 261 4.68 -5.78 -8.62
C ASP A 261 3.41 -6.62 -8.44
N VAL A 262 3.16 -7.15 -7.25
CA VAL A 262 1.93 -7.90 -6.93
C VAL A 262 0.68 -7.07 -7.21
N ASN A 263 0.66 -5.81 -6.78
CA ASN A 263 -0.47 -4.92 -6.99
C ASN A 263 -0.62 -4.52 -8.46
N PHE A 264 0.49 -4.32 -9.16
CA PHE A 264 0.50 -3.91 -10.56
C PHE A 264 0.09 -5.03 -11.51
N VAL A 265 0.55 -6.25 -11.26
CA VAL A 265 0.22 -7.45 -12.06
C VAL A 265 -1.14 -8.03 -11.67
N GLY A 266 -1.61 -7.77 -10.46
CA GLY A 266 -2.87 -8.34 -9.93
C GLY A 266 -2.76 -9.83 -9.58
N LYS A 267 -1.55 -10.34 -9.32
CA LYS A 267 -1.29 -11.73 -9.00
C LYS A 267 -0.29 -11.85 -7.85
N VAL A 268 -0.42 -12.90 -7.08
CA VAL A 268 0.54 -13.25 -6.02
C VAL A 268 0.86 -14.74 -6.05
N ILE A 269 2.11 -15.10 -5.82
CA ILE A 269 2.48 -16.51 -5.64
C ILE A 269 2.39 -16.84 -4.16
N GLY A 270 1.47 -17.73 -3.80
CA GLY A 270 1.22 -18.05 -2.41
C GLY A 270 0.14 -19.12 -2.21
N ILE A 271 -0.56 -19.02 -1.08
CA ILE A 271 -1.57 -20.00 -0.65
C ILE A 271 -3.01 -19.58 -0.99
N GLY A 272 -3.24 -18.34 -1.42
CA GLY A 272 -4.58 -17.82 -1.73
C GLY A 272 -5.44 -17.61 -0.48
N ALA A 273 -4.87 -16.95 0.51
CA ALA A 273 -5.56 -16.47 1.71
C ALA A 273 -5.11 -15.06 2.04
N THR A 274 -6.02 -14.20 2.46
CA THR A 274 -5.64 -12.93 3.09
C THR A 274 -5.09 -13.23 4.48
N ILE A 275 -4.08 -12.48 4.90
CA ILE A 275 -3.49 -12.59 6.23
C ILE A 275 -3.75 -11.28 6.97
N GLN A 276 -4.18 -11.37 8.22
CA GLN A 276 -4.50 -10.21 9.03
C GLN A 276 -3.96 -10.33 10.45
N GLU A 277 -3.67 -9.20 11.05
CA GLU A 277 -3.32 -9.13 12.47
C GLU A 277 -4.56 -8.77 13.30
N SER A 278 -4.77 -9.51 14.38
CA SER A 278 -5.81 -9.20 15.35
C SER A 278 -5.25 -9.45 16.76
N LYS A 279 -5.12 -8.40 17.55
CA LYS A 279 -4.61 -8.45 18.93
C LYS A 279 -3.24 -9.14 19.05
N GLY A 280 -2.31 -8.79 18.15
CA GLY A 280 -0.95 -9.34 18.09
C GLY A 280 -0.84 -10.78 17.58
N LYS A 281 -1.91 -11.32 16.99
CA LYS A 281 -1.97 -12.67 16.41
C LYS A 281 -2.12 -12.58 14.90
N ILE A 282 -1.33 -13.36 14.19
CA ILE A 282 -1.44 -13.51 12.74
C ILE A 282 -2.53 -14.55 12.45
N LYS A 283 -3.53 -14.15 11.69
CA LYS A 283 -4.70 -15.00 11.37
C LYS A 283 -4.94 -15.11 9.88
N ILE A 284 -5.51 -16.24 9.50
CA ILE A 284 -6.10 -16.43 8.18
C ILE A 284 -7.37 -15.57 8.09
N GLY A 285 -7.44 -14.73 7.08
CA GLY A 285 -8.65 -14.01 6.67
C GLY A 285 -9.42 -14.79 5.61
N THR A 286 -9.89 -14.08 4.58
CA THR A 286 -10.68 -14.66 3.49
C THR A 286 -9.86 -15.62 2.63
N LEU A 287 -10.45 -16.74 2.23
CA LEU A 287 -9.85 -17.71 1.32
C LEU A 287 -10.29 -17.45 -0.12
N VAL A 288 -9.33 -17.43 -1.04
CA VAL A 288 -9.63 -17.36 -2.47
C VAL A 288 -10.11 -18.73 -2.96
N VAL A 289 -11.31 -18.76 -3.52
CA VAL A 289 -11.92 -20.00 -4.02
C VAL A 289 -11.05 -20.60 -5.12
N GLY A 290 -10.75 -21.90 -5.02
CA GLY A 290 -9.92 -22.60 -5.99
C GLY A 290 -8.41 -22.49 -5.76
N ALA A 291 -7.94 -21.66 -4.82
CA ALA A 291 -6.54 -21.55 -4.45
C ALA A 291 -6.08 -22.65 -3.45
N PRO A 292 -4.77 -22.84 -3.20
CA PRO A 292 -4.23 -23.92 -2.38
C PRO A 292 -4.85 -24.04 -0.98
N ALA A 293 -4.99 -22.91 -0.25
CA ALA A 293 -5.59 -22.93 1.09
C ALA A 293 -7.04 -23.41 1.06
N TRP A 294 -7.82 -22.93 0.10
CA TRP A 294 -9.22 -23.37 -0.09
C TRP A 294 -9.30 -24.85 -0.52
N LYS A 295 -8.47 -25.30 -1.45
CA LYS A 295 -8.40 -26.70 -1.94
C LYS A 295 -8.03 -27.67 -0.82
N SER A 296 -7.20 -27.24 0.14
CA SER A 296 -6.74 -28.08 1.24
C SER A 296 -7.88 -28.61 2.11
N LYS A 297 -9.00 -27.86 2.21
CA LYS A 297 -10.13 -28.11 3.12
C LYS A 297 -9.74 -28.22 4.60
N GLN A 298 -8.52 -27.75 4.93
CA GLN A 298 -7.94 -27.88 6.27
C GLN A 298 -7.72 -26.52 6.94
N ILE A 299 -7.86 -25.44 6.16
CA ILE A 299 -7.70 -24.05 6.60
C ILE A 299 -9.07 -23.39 6.63
N SER A 300 -9.29 -22.58 7.65
CA SER A 300 -10.53 -21.81 7.81
C SER A 300 -10.20 -20.37 8.18
N GLU A 301 -11.07 -19.45 7.80
CA GLU A 301 -11.01 -18.06 8.23
C GLU A 301 -11.01 -17.97 9.76
N GLY A 302 -10.07 -17.16 10.30
CA GLY A 302 -9.86 -16.97 11.73
C GLY A 302 -8.88 -17.95 12.38
N ASP A 303 -8.35 -18.95 11.65
CA ASP A 303 -7.26 -19.80 12.17
C ASP A 303 -6.03 -18.95 12.47
N GLU A 304 -5.39 -19.15 13.61
CA GLU A 304 -4.17 -18.46 14.02
C GLU A 304 -2.93 -19.16 13.47
N ILE A 305 -2.05 -18.45 12.80
CA ILE A 305 -0.78 -18.98 12.29
C ILE A 305 0.26 -18.89 13.41
N LEU A 306 0.76 -20.02 13.85
CA LEU A 306 1.81 -20.08 14.90
C LEU A 306 3.20 -20.16 14.29
N LYS A 307 3.37 -21.00 13.26
CA LYS A 307 4.67 -21.21 12.60
C LYS A 307 4.49 -21.36 11.10
N VAL A 308 5.54 -21.01 10.36
CA VAL A 308 5.66 -21.19 8.91
C VAL A 308 6.98 -21.88 8.60
N GLN A 309 6.94 -23.02 7.92
CA GLN A 309 8.11 -23.61 7.28
C GLN A 309 8.10 -23.20 5.80
N SER A 310 8.98 -22.27 5.46
CA SER A 310 8.98 -21.66 4.11
C SER A 310 9.56 -22.56 3.05
N LYS A 311 10.54 -23.40 3.41
CA LYS A 311 11.17 -24.36 2.49
C LYS A 311 11.24 -25.74 3.16
N LYS A 312 11.15 -26.78 2.34
CA LYS A 312 11.28 -28.15 2.80
C LYS A 312 12.65 -28.38 3.43
N GLY A 313 12.65 -28.90 4.67
CA GLY A 313 13.88 -29.20 5.42
C GLY A 313 14.44 -28.04 6.25
N GLU A 314 13.89 -26.83 6.14
CA GLU A 314 14.20 -25.75 7.06
C GLU A 314 13.39 -25.87 8.36
N GLU A 315 13.93 -25.32 9.46
CA GLU A 315 13.19 -25.25 10.74
C GLU A 315 11.98 -24.30 10.62
N PRO A 316 10.81 -24.68 11.17
CA PRO A 316 9.64 -23.80 11.15
C PRO A 316 9.85 -22.51 11.95
N ILE A 317 9.65 -21.38 11.30
CA ILE A 317 9.79 -20.04 11.89
C ILE A 317 8.54 -19.74 12.72
N ASN A 318 8.72 -19.36 13.98
CA ASN A 318 7.62 -18.88 14.81
C ASN A 318 7.22 -17.47 14.38
N VAL A 319 5.98 -17.29 13.89
CA VAL A 319 5.45 -16.01 13.44
C VAL A 319 4.55 -15.34 14.48
N THR A 320 4.39 -15.93 15.66
CA THR A 320 3.58 -15.35 16.75
C THR A 320 4.15 -13.99 17.14
N GLY A 321 3.32 -12.98 17.04
CA GLY A 321 3.69 -11.61 17.38
C GLY A 321 4.56 -10.91 16.35
N MET A 322 4.87 -11.48 15.18
CA MET A 322 5.46 -10.76 14.03
C MET A 322 4.48 -9.75 13.45
N LEU A 323 4.99 -8.82 12.64
CA LEU A 323 4.15 -8.02 11.76
C LEU A 323 3.57 -8.90 10.65
N VAL A 324 2.40 -8.53 10.13
CA VAL A 324 1.76 -9.27 9.01
C VAL A 324 2.71 -9.38 7.83
N ASP A 325 3.33 -8.26 7.44
CA ASP A 325 4.22 -8.19 6.29
C ASP A 325 5.44 -9.12 6.44
N GLU A 326 5.97 -9.24 7.66
CA GLU A 326 7.06 -10.17 7.96
C GLU A 326 6.59 -11.64 7.84
N ALA A 327 5.42 -11.97 8.40
CA ALA A 327 4.88 -13.32 8.34
C ALA A 327 4.54 -13.74 6.90
N VAL A 328 3.98 -12.82 6.11
CA VAL A 328 3.61 -13.04 4.70
C VAL A 328 4.82 -13.39 3.84
N ARG A 329 6.01 -12.81 4.11
CA ARG A 329 7.26 -13.16 3.39
C ARG A 329 7.61 -14.64 3.48
N PHE A 330 7.35 -15.28 4.61
CA PHE A 330 7.60 -16.72 4.77
C PHE A 330 6.51 -17.59 4.12
N ILE A 331 5.28 -17.03 3.97
CA ILE A 331 4.16 -17.72 3.33
C ILE A 331 4.26 -17.64 1.80
N ARG A 332 4.64 -16.48 1.24
CA ARG A 332 4.96 -16.29 -0.17
C ARG A 332 6.24 -17.04 -0.54
N GLY A 333 6.52 -17.18 -1.83
CA GLY A 333 7.75 -17.78 -2.36
C GLY A 333 7.58 -18.22 -3.80
N GLU A 334 8.49 -19.02 -4.32
CA GLU A 334 8.46 -19.46 -5.71
C GLU A 334 7.29 -20.40 -6.00
N LYS A 335 6.70 -20.27 -7.19
CA LYS A 335 5.61 -21.12 -7.69
C LYS A 335 6.03 -22.60 -7.70
N GLY A 336 5.15 -23.46 -7.23
CA GLY A 336 5.40 -24.91 -7.17
C GLY A 336 6.20 -25.37 -5.96
N THR A 337 6.64 -24.48 -5.07
CA THR A 337 7.34 -24.85 -3.83
C THR A 337 6.36 -25.16 -2.69
N GLU A 338 6.78 -26.03 -1.76
CA GLU A 338 5.99 -26.40 -0.59
C GLU A 338 6.11 -25.34 0.51
N VAL A 339 5.00 -25.04 1.18
CA VAL A 339 4.95 -24.32 2.43
C VAL A 339 4.12 -25.10 3.44
N VAL A 340 4.58 -25.14 4.72
CA VAL A 340 3.84 -25.78 5.80
C VAL A 340 3.44 -24.72 6.85
N LEU A 341 2.16 -24.66 7.16
CA LEU A 341 1.63 -23.79 8.21
C LEU A 341 1.26 -24.61 9.44
N THR A 342 1.77 -24.22 10.62
CA THR A 342 1.27 -24.70 11.90
C THR A 342 0.17 -23.75 12.35
N LEU A 343 -1.05 -24.21 12.37
CA LEU A 343 -2.26 -23.44 12.65
C LEU A 343 -2.87 -23.85 14.00
N LYS A 344 -3.32 -22.87 14.76
CA LYS A 344 -4.24 -23.06 15.89
C LYS A 344 -5.66 -22.80 15.43
N LYS A 345 -6.48 -23.82 15.48
CA LYS A 345 -7.90 -23.78 15.09
C LYS A 345 -8.74 -23.04 16.13
N LYS A 346 -9.96 -22.65 15.76
CA LYS A 346 -10.91 -21.98 16.69
C LYS A 346 -11.28 -22.81 17.92
N ASP A 347 -11.22 -24.14 17.81
CA ASP A 347 -11.44 -25.08 18.92
C ASP A 347 -10.20 -25.29 19.79
N GLY A 348 -9.08 -24.61 19.46
CA GLY A 348 -7.81 -24.71 20.18
C GLY A 348 -6.87 -25.81 19.68
N THR A 349 -7.29 -26.69 18.79
CA THR A 349 -6.42 -27.74 18.23
C THR A 349 -5.30 -27.15 17.37
N ILE A 350 -4.12 -27.79 17.41
CA ILE A 350 -2.98 -27.39 16.59
C ILE A 350 -2.86 -28.39 15.43
N LYS A 351 -2.74 -27.86 14.21
CA LYS A 351 -2.65 -28.66 12.99
C LYS A 351 -1.57 -28.13 12.06
N GLU A 352 -0.80 -29.03 11.47
CA GLU A 352 0.11 -28.71 10.38
C GLU A 352 -0.58 -28.97 9.04
N VAL A 353 -0.51 -27.97 8.14
CA VAL A 353 -1.10 -28.04 6.80
C VAL A 353 -0.03 -27.74 5.79
N LYS A 354 0.21 -28.70 4.89
CA LYS A 354 1.15 -28.61 3.77
C LYS A 354 0.41 -28.16 2.52
N MET A 355 1.00 -27.22 1.80
CA MET A 355 0.44 -26.68 0.57
C MET A 355 1.55 -26.42 -0.44
N ILE A 356 1.21 -26.49 -1.71
CA ILE A 356 2.08 -26.04 -2.81
C ILE A 356 1.66 -24.62 -3.17
N ARG A 357 2.62 -23.72 -3.28
CA ARG A 357 2.37 -22.35 -3.71
C ARG A 357 1.93 -22.33 -5.17
N GLU A 358 0.83 -21.68 -5.42
CA GLU A 358 0.30 -21.46 -6.77
C GLU A 358 0.23 -19.95 -7.04
N GLU A 359 0.13 -19.60 -8.32
CA GLU A 359 -0.23 -18.26 -8.74
C GLU A 359 -1.72 -18.03 -8.42
N VAL A 360 -2.01 -17.00 -7.69
CA VAL A 360 -3.36 -16.65 -7.24
C VAL A 360 -3.70 -15.26 -7.77
N ALA A 361 -4.75 -15.17 -8.55
CA ALA A 361 -5.28 -13.92 -9.06
C ALA A 361 -5.94 -13.11 -7.93
N ILE A 362 -5.66 -11.82 -7.89
CA ILE A 362 -6.36 -10.87 -7.02
C ILE A 362 -7.57 -10.37 -7.80
N GLU A 363 -8.68 -11.07 -7.70
CA GLU A 363 -9.86 -10.85 -8.55
C GLU A 363 -10.36 -9.38 -8.54
N ASP A 364 -10.13 -8.65 -7.47
CA ASP A 364 -10.58 -7.25 -7.34
C ASP A 364 -9.75 -6.26 -8.17
N THR A 365 -8.64 -6.69 -8.77
CA THR A 365 -7.82 -5.87 -9.67
C THR A 365 -8.22 -5.98 -11.13
N PHE A 366 -9.07 -6.94 -11.48
CA PHE A 366 -9.44 -7.24 -12.86
C PHE A 366 -10.79 -6.61 -13.26
N ALA A 367 -10.91 -6.28 -14.54
CA ALA A 367 -12.15 -5.74 -15.09
C ALA A 367 -13.30 -6.75 -15.03
N ARG A 368 -14.49 -6.26 -14.71
CA ARG A 368 -15.73 -7.05 -14.63
C ARG A 368 -16.89 -6.26 -15.20
N SER A 369 -17.86 -6.95 -15.80
CA SER A 369 -19.07 -6.31 -16.29
C SER A 369 -20.34 -6.87 -15.68
N ILE A 370 -21.36 -6.03 -15.66
CA ILE A 370 -22.75 -6.40 -15.37
C ILE A 370 -23.67 -5.76 -16.41
N ILE A 371 -24.89 -6.28 -16.53
CA ILE A 371 -25.95 -5.70 -17.35
C ILE A 371 -26.90 -4.94 -16.44
N ILE A 372 -27.15 -3.68 -16.77
CA ILE A 372 -28.15 -2.83 -16.13
C ILE A 372 -29.38 -2.80 -17.02
N ASN A 373 -30.52 -3.21 -16.50
CA ASN A 373 -31.80 -3.09 -17.18
C ASN A 373 -32.35 -1.68 -16.93
N GLY A 374 -32.43 -0.91 -17.98
CA GLY A 374 -33.02 0.43 -17.97
C GLY A 374 -34.54 0.41 -18.19
N ALA A 375 -35.14 1.60 -18.17
CA ALA A 375 -36.52 1.78 -18.52
C ALA A 375 -36.79 1.28 -19.96
N ASN A 376 -38.02 0.83 -20.24
CA ASN A 376 -38.45 0.35 -21.56
C ASN A 376 -37.70 -0.90 -22.08
N GLY A 377 -37.14 -1.72 -21.19
CA GLY A 377 -36.45 -2.96 -21.56
C GLY A 377 -35.07 -2.79 -22.20
N LYS A 378 -34.53 -1.57 -22.22
CA LYS A 378 -33.19 -1.29 -22.70
C LYS A 378 -32.15 -1.88 -21.78
N LYS A 379 -31.10 -2.44 -22.36
CA LYS A 379 -29.96 -3.00 -21.62
C LYS A 379 -28.73 -2.13 -21.81
N TYR A 380 -27.99 -1.89 -20.74
CA TYR A 380 -26.73 -1.17 -20.74
C TYR A 380 -25.65 -2.05 -20.11
N GLY A 381 -24.46 -2.03 -20.70
CA GLY A 381 -23.29 -2.66 -20.11
C GLY A 381 -22.65 -1.71 -19.11
N PHE A 382 -22.29 -2.21 -17.94
CA PHE A 382 -21.48 -1.50 -16.97
C PHE A 382 -20.20 -2.30 -16.76
N ILE A 383 -19.04 -1.69 -17.05
CA ILE A 383 -17.71 -2.29 -16.88
C ILE A 383 -16.99 -1.51 -15.79
N ASN A 384 -16.60 -2.17 -14.73
CA ASN A 384 -15.69 -1.61 -13.74
C ASN A 384 -14.26 -2.02 -14.08
N LEU A 385 -13.36 -1.04 -14.24
CA LEU A 385 -11.93 -1.23 -14.44
C LEU A 385 -11.18 -0.66 -13.23
N PRO A 386 -10.75 -1.49 -12.27
CA PRO A 386 -10.11 -1.02 -11.04
C PRO A 386 -8.67 -0.55 -11.24
N SER A 387 -7.94 -1.09 -12.24
CA SER A 387 -6.55 -0.77 -12.54
C SER A 387 -6.20 -1.11 -13.98
N PHE A 388 -5.24 -0.40 -14.57
CA PHE A 388 -4.63 -0.75 -15.86
C PHE A 388 -3.46 -1.72 -15.62
N ASN A 389 -3.77 -2.89 -15.06
CA ASN A 389 -2.80 -3.92 -14.75
C ASN A 389 -2.19 -4.53 -16.03
N ALA A 390 -0.90 -4.87 -15.96
CA ALA A 390 -0.16 -5.52 -17.02
C ALA A 390 0.89 -6.47 -16.46
N ASP A 391 1.04 -7.63 -17.11
CA ASP A 391 2.10 -8.57 -16.79
C ASP A 391 3.23 -8.41 -17.82
N PHE A 392 4.29 -7.70 -17.42
CA PHE A 392 5.43 -7.44 -18.32
C PHE A 392 6.39 -8.63 -18.44
N GLU A 393 6.33 -9.58 -17.52
CA GLU A 393 7.24 -10.74 -17.48
C GLU A 393 6.66 -11.92 -18.26
N ASP A 394 5.33 -12.08 -18.27
CA ASP A 394 4.65 -13.12 -19.01
C ASP A 394 3.84 -12.52 -20.18
N ALA A 395 4.35 -12.72 -21.41
CA ALA A 395 3.66 -12.26 -22.61
C ALA A 395 2.25 -12.89 -22.83
N LYS A 396 1.90 -13.93 -22.06
CA LYS A 396 0.57 -14.56 -22.02
C LYS A 396 -0.18 -14.20 -20.73
N GLY A 397 0.40 -13.35 -19.92
CA GLY A 397 -0.22 -12.84 -18.70
C GLY A 397 -1.53 -12.14 -18.99
N ARG A 398 -2.40 -12.09 -18.00
CA ARG A 398 -3.69 -11.39 -18.08
C ARG A 398 -3.47 -9.89 -17.95
N ASN A 399 -3.94 -9.13 -18.92
CA ASN A 399 -3.80 -7.68 -19.01
C ASN A 399 -5.16 -6.98 -19.02
N ALA A 400 -5.20 -5.72 -18.61
CA ALA A 400 -6.44 -4.94 -18.56
C ALA A 400 -7.13 -4.83 -19.92
N SER A 401 -6.37 -4.68 -21.01
CA SER A 401 -6.92 -4.61 -22.37
C SER A 401 -7.59 -5.90 -22.82
N ASP A 402 -7.03 -7.07 -22.43
CA ASP A 402 -7.64 -8.37 -22.71
C ASP A 402 -8.93 -8.56 -21.93
N ASP A 403 -8.97 -8.12 -20.66
CA ASP A 403 -10.18 -8.16 -19.85
C ASP A 403 -11.29 -7.28 -20.42
N ILE A 404 -11.01 -6.02 -20.72
CA ILE A 404 -12.00 -5.11 -21.33
C ILE A 404 -12.49 -5.66 -22.66
N LYS A 405 -11.60 -6.20 -23.48
CA LYS A 405 -11.95 -6.89 -24.73
C LYS A 405 -12.94 -8.02 -24.50
N ALA A 406 -12.66 -8.90 -23.54
CA ALA A 406 -13.54 -10.02 -23.22
C ALA A 406 -14.91 -9.56 -22.71
N GLU A 407 -14.93 -8.54 -21.84
CA GLU A 407 -16.18 -7.98 -21.31
C GLU A 407 -17.00 -7.27 -22.41
N LEU A 408 -16.37 -6.54 -23.33
CA LEU A 408 -17.04 -5.93 -24.48
C LEU A 408 -17.71 -6.97 -25.40
N ILE A 409 -17.01 -8.08 -25.68
CA ILE A 409 -17.54 -9.17 -26.49
C ILE A 409 -18.78 -9.80 -25.81
N LYS A 410 -18.73 -10.04 -24.50
CA LYS A 410 -19.87 -10.56 -23.71
C LYS A 410 -21.08 -9.62 -23.76
N LEU A 411 -20.85 -8.32 -23.55
CA LEU A 411 -21.91 -7.32 -23.53
C LEU A 411 -22.52 -7.13 -24.93
N LYS A 412 -21.70 -7.12 -25.99
CA LYS A 412 -22.17 -7.05 -27.38
C LYS A 412 -23.07 -8.24 -27.73
N ALA A 413 -22.73 -9.44 -27.28
CA ALA A 413 -23.56 -10.65 -27.46
C ALA A 413 -24.92 -10.57 -26.71
N GLN A 414 -25.05 -9.71 -25.71
CA GLN A 414 -26.29 -9.47 -24.95
C GLN A 414 -27.11 -8.30 -25.55
N ASN A 415 -26.69 -7.74 -26.68
CA ASN A 415 -27.31 -6.60 -27.38
C ASN A 415 -27.55 -5.40 -26.47
N VAL A 416 -26.51 -4.98 -25.72
CA VAL A 416 -26.56 -3.73 -24.94
C VAL A 416 -26.59 -2.52 -25.86
N GLU A 417 -27.32 -1.46 -25.49
CA GLU A 417 -27.48 -0.24 -26.30
C GLU A 417 -26.40 0.82 -26.03
N GLY A 418 -25.68 0.69 -24.92
CA GLY A 418 -24.60 1.59 -24.52
C GLY A 418 -23.77 0.97 -23.43
N ILE A 419 -22.57 1.51 -23.21
CA ILE A 419 -21.63 1.07 -22.19
C ILE A 419 -21.29 2.20 -21.25
N ILE A 420 -21.24 1.90 -19.97
CA ILE A 420 -20.67 2.74 -18.92
C ILE A 420 -19.35 2.07 -18.50
N LEU A 421 -18.23 2.79 -18.66
CA LEU A 421 -16.92 2.37 -18.20
C LEU A 421 -16.58 3.13 -16.92
N ASP A 422 -16.50 2.42 -15.80
CA ASP A 422 -16.27 2.99 -14.49
C ASP A 422 -14.77 2.94 -14.13
N LEU A 423 -14.15 4.12 -14.09
CA LEU A 423 -12.76 4.36 -13.70
C LEU A 423 -12.66 5.06 -12.33
N ARG A 424 -13.74 5.15 -11.58
CA ARG A 424 -13.70 5.75 -10.23
C ARG A 424 -12.79 4.93 -9.33
N ASN A 425 -11.96 5.62 -8.56
CA ASN A 425 -10.90 5.06 -7.69
C ASN A 425 -9.78 4.32 -8.45
N ASN A 426 -9.71 4.43 -9.76
CA ASN A 426 -8.64 3.85 -10.57
C ASN A 426 -7.47 4.84 -10.70
N GLY A 427 -6.40 4.63 -9.93
CA GLY A 427 -5.19 5.47 -9.93
C GLY A 427 -4.31 5.36 -11.18
N GLY A 428 -4.73 4.57 -12.19
CA GLY A 428 -3.96 4.39 -13.43
C GLY A 428 -3.33 3.00 -13.55
N GLY A 429 -2.13 2.95 -14.10
CA GLY A 429 -1.35 1.73 -14.36
C GLY A 429 -0.57 1.81 -15.67
N SER A 430 -0.59 0.74 -16.45
CA SER A 430 0.21 0.60 -17.67
C SER A 430 -0.21 1.55 -18.80
N LEU A 431 0.74 2.33 -19.30
CA LEU A 431 0.56 3.20 -20.44
C LEU A 431 0.28 2.42 -21.75
N THR A 432 0.83 1.23 -21.90
CA THR A 432 0.56 0.37 -23.05
C THR A 432 -0.88 -0.14 -23.04
N GLU A 433 -1.38 -0.50 -21.85
CA GLU A 433 -2.74 -0.98 -21.71
C GLU A 433 -3.78 0.09 -22.07
N VAL A 434 -3.57 1.35 -21.65
CA VAL A 434 -4.52 2.41 -22.04
C VAL A 434 -4.55 2.63 -23.56
N VAL A 435 -3.37 2.53 -24.23
CA VAL A 435 -3.31 2.64 -25.69
C VAL A 435 -4.04 1.49 -26.38
N ASP A 436 -3.90 0.28 -25.86
CA ASP A 436 -4.56 -0.91 -26.41
C ASP A 436 -6.07 -0.89 -26.12
N ILE A 437 -6.49 -0.43 -24.94
CA ILE A 437 -7.92 -0.24 -24.59
C ILE A 437 -8.57 0.81 -25.50
N MET A 438 -7.91 1.94 -25.78
CA MET A 438 -8.42 2.94 -26.71
C MET A 438 -8.74 2.32 -28.08
N GLY A 439 -7.93 1.36 -28.53
CA GLY A 439 -8.16 0.62 -29.76
C GLY A 439 -9.41 -0.25 -29.79
N LEU A 440 -9.99 -0.55 -28.65
CA LEU A 440 -11.25 -1.30 -28.59
C LEU A 440 -12.47 -0.41 -28.87
N PHE A 441 -12.31 0.90 -28.77
CA PHE A 441 -13.38 1.91 -28.93
C PHE A 441 -13.20 2.82 -30.16
N MET A 442 -11.97 3.00 -30.65
CA MET A 442 -11.68 3.91 -31.75
C MET A 442 -10.69 3.32 -32.77
N ASN A 443 -10.79 3.78 -34.01
CA ASN A 443 -9.85 3.42 -35.08
C ASN A 443 -8.44 3.94 -34.79
N ASN A 444 -7.47 3.43 -35.55
CA ASN A 444 -6.07 3.86 -35.53
C ASN A 444 -5.91 5.38 -35.39
N GLY A 445 -5.17 5.78 -34.35
CA GLY A 445 -4.92 7.20 -34.07
C GLY A 445 -3.85 7.40 -32.99
N PRO A 446 -3.35 8.62 -32.83
CA PRO A 446 -2.49 8.97 -31.70
C PRO A 446 -3.31 8.95 -30.40
N VAL A 447 -2.71 8.47 -29.33
CA VAL A 447 -3.32 8.39 -28.00
C VAL A 447 -2.60 9.31 -27.03
N VAL A 448 -1.27 9.17 -26.92
CA VAL A 448 -0.46 9.91 -25.96
C VAL A 448 0.94 10.16 -26.52
N GLN A 449 1.59 11.22 -26.05
CA GLN A 449 2.97 11.53 -26.37
C GLN A 449 3.84 11.32 -25.13
N VAL A 450 5.01 10.70 -25.35
CA VAL A 450 6.05 10.54 -24.34
C VAL A 450 7.27 11.31 -24.80
N LYS A 451 7.73 12.26 -23.98
CA LYS A 451 8.95 13.04 -24.22
C LYS A 451 10.06 12.54 -23.29
N ASP A 452 11.22 12.23 -23.84
CA ASP A 452 12.40 11.84 -23.05
C ASP A 452 13.20 13.06 -22.58
N GLY A 453 14.18 12.83 -21.67
CA GLY A 453 15.07 13.86 -21.14
C GLY A 453 15.94 14.58 -22.19
N ASN A 454 16.10 14.00 -23.39
CA ASN A 454 16.79 14.60 -24.54
C ASN A 454 15.86 15.41 -25.45
N GLY A 455 14.57 15.55 -25.07
CA GLY A 455 13.60 16.28 -25.84
C GLY A 455 12.98 15.51 -27.00
N ARG A 456 13.26 14.21 -27.18
CA ARG A 456 12.66 13.39 -28.22
C ARG A 456 11.21 13.07 -27.82
N VAL A 457 10.31 13.24 -28.78
CA VAL A 457 8.88 12.95 -28.61
C VAL A 457 8.53 11.66 -29.33
N GLN A 458 8.00 10.69 -28.58
CA GLN A 458 7.41 9.48 -29.13
C GLN A 458 5.89 9.57 -29.03
N VAL A 459 5.20 9.40 -30.16
CA VAL A 459 3.75 9.32 -30.19
C VAL A 459 3.33 7.87 -30.10
N MET A 460 2.67 7.50 -29.02
CA MET A 460 2.05 6.18 -28.89
C MET A 460 0.70 6.21 -29.59
N ARG A 461 0.46 5.22 -30.43
CA ARG A 461 -0.72 5.15 -31.28
C ARG A 461 -1.42 3.83 -31.09
N ASN A 462 -2.73 3.89 -31.01
CA ASN A 462 -3.55 2.71 -31.24
C ASN A 462 -3.38 2.26 -32.72
N LYS A 463 -3.13 0.99 -32.92
CA LYS A 463 -2.91 0.38 -34.24
C LYS A 463 -4.12 -0.42 -34.76
N GLN A 464 -5.21 -0.46 -34.02
CA GLN A 464 -6.40 -1.22 -34.40
C GLN A 464 -7.25 -0.44 -35.39
N ASN A 465 -7.73 -1.11 -36.42
CA ASN A 465 -8.59 -0.52 -37.45
C ASN A 465 -10.05 -1.00 -37.38
N ASP A 466 -10.34 -1.90 -36.43
CA ASP A 466 -11.67 -2.49 -36.25
C ASP A 466 -12.02 -2.51 -34.75
N PRO A 467 -12.56 -1.42 -34.22
CA PRO A 467 -12.92 -1.32 -32.82
C PRO A 467 -14.06 -2.29 -32.49
N ILE A 468 -14.02 -2.89 -31.32
CA ILE A 468 -15.03 -3.85 -30.86
C ILE A 468 -16.34 -3.16 -30.53
N TRP A 469 -16.28 -1.94 -30.00
CA TRP A 469 -17.44 -1.14 -29.62
C TRP A 469 -17.39 0.24 -30.24
N THR A 470 -18.42 0.58 -31.01
CA THR A 470 -18.60 1.89 -31.67
C THR A 470 -19.91 2.56 -31.27
N GLY A 471 -20.66 1.95 -30.34
CA GLY A 471 -21.90 2.49 -29.80
C GLY A 471 -21.67 3.55 -28.72
N PRO A 472 -22.73 4.05 -28.08
CA PRO A 472 -22.62 5.02 -27.00
C PRO A 472 -21.73 4.51 -25.85
N LEU A 473 -20.79 5.37 -25.40
CA LEU A 473 -19.87 5.13 -24.29
C LEU A 473 -19.92 6.31 -23.32
N VAL A 474 -20.06 6.00 -22.03
CA VAL A 474 -19.93 6.97 -20.95
C VAL A 474 -18.80 6.51 -20.03
N ILE A 475 -17.86 7.39 -19.72
CA ILE A 475 -16.77 7.13 -18.80
C ILE A 475 -17.06 7.84 -17.49
N MET A 476 -16.96 7.13 -16.37
CA MET A 476 -17.12 7.66 -15.01
C MET A 476 -15.77 7.80 -14.34
N GLN A 477 -15.50 8.98 -13.80
CA GLN A 477 -14.29 9.29 -13.02
C GLN A 477 -14.64 9.96 -11.70
N ASN A 478 -13.69 9.97 -10.76
CA ASN A 478 -13.72 10.77 -9.54
C ASN A 478 -12.33 11.33 -9.23
N GLU A 479 -12.17 12.00 -8.10
CA GLU A 479 -10.93 12.63 -7.63
C GLU A 479 -9.77 11.66 -7.42
N LEU A 480 -10.04 10.36 -7.36
CA LEU A 480 -9.02 9.31 -7.24
C LEU A 480 -8.69 8.65 -8.60
N SER A 481 -9.35 9.06 -9.67
CA SER A 481 -9.01 8.62 -11.02
C SER A 481 -7.80 9.43 -11.51
N ALA A 482 -6.72 8.75 -11.90
CA ALA A 482 -5.47 9.42 -12.25
C ALA A 482 -4.73 8.72 -13.40
N SER A 483 -3.73 9.40 -13.99
CA SER A 483 -2.77 8.85 -14.96
C SER A 483 -3.46 8.18 -16.17
N ALA A 484 -3.34 6.86 -16.35
CA ALA A 484 -3.95 6.11 -17.46
C ALA A 484 -5.48 6.30 -17.52
N SER A 485 -6.14 6.49 -16.38
CA SER A 485 -7.59 6.80 -16.34
C SER A 485 -7.90 8.15 -16.97
N GLU A 486 -7.07 9.16 -16.75
CA GLU A 486 -7.22 10.49 -17.34
C GLU A 486 -6.95 10.44 -18.86
N ILE A 487 -5.93 9.66 -19.28
CA ILE A 487 -5.61 9.48 -20.72
C ILE A 487 -6.77 8.79 -21.44
N LEU A 488 -7.42 7.79 -20.83
CA LEU A 488 -8.52 7.07 -21.46
C LEU A 488 -9.79 7.94 -21.57
N ALA A 489 -10.00 8.84 -20.63
CA ALA A 489 -11.21 9.67 -20.59
C ALA A 489 -11.11 10.97 -21.40
N GLY A 490 -9.89 11.50 -21.61
CA GLY A 490 -9.61 12.74 -22.37
C GLY A 490 -9.50 12.50 -23.85
#